data_229c37d9a1fe61f456701a1c07426b96
#
_entry.id   229c37d9a1fe61f456701a1c07426b96
#
_cell.length_a   1.000
_cell.length_b   1.000
_cell.length_c   1.000
_cell.angle_alpha   90.00
_cell.angle_beta   90.00
_cell.angle_gamma   90.00
#
_symmetry.space_group_name_H-M   'P 1'
#
loop_
_entity.id
_entity.type
_entity.pdbx_description
1 polymer ?
#
loop_
_entity_poly.entity_id
_entity_poly.type
_entity_poly.pdbx_seq_one_letter_code
_entity_poly.pdbx_strand_id
1 'polypeptide(L)'
;MLNPLVEEKVQTDHDDPALLFTAAYNNFSGPVFGYLRARGVDDPEAVTQDVFLALYPKLETLHGGLQGAKTLLFSIAHARMVDHYRRRERIPEPTPYDADLDSRSAPSAEEQAVGGIGATELMEDLAYDYREVLALRVVADLSVEETAEIMGKSQGAVKQLQRRALNALRKKALGKQALRRNGTS
;
A
#
# COMPACT_ATOMS: atom_id res chain seq x y z
N MET A 1 49.49 -6.39 -22.93
CA MET A 1 48.60 -7.54 -22.76
C MET A 1 47.78 -7.30 -21.52
N LEU A 2 46.59 -6.75 -21.66
CA LEU A 2 45.65 -6.47 -20.57
C LEU A 2 44.81 -7.73 -20.32
N ASN A 3 44.69 -8.09 -19.07
CA ASN A 3 44.05 -9.31 -18.60
C ASN A 3 42.50 -9.17 -18.66
N PRO A 4 41.77 -9.97 -19.45
CA PRO A 4 40.32 -9.82 -19.63
C PRO A 4 39.47 -10.46 -18.50
N LEU A 5 40.05 -10.80 -17.34
CA LEU A 5 39.37 -11.58 -16.28
C LEU A 5 38.84 -10.74 -15.11
N VAL A 6 38.81 -9.43 -15.19
CA VAL A 6 38.38 -8.56 -14.06
C VAL A 6 37.03 -7.86 -14.29
N GLU A 7 36.47 -7.91 -15.51
CA GLU A 7 35.18 -7.22 -15.80
C GLU A 7 33.90 -8.05 -15.58
N GLU A 8 34.01 -9.35 -15.26
CA GLU A 8 32.86 -10.26 -15.24
C GLU A 8 32.27 -10.51 -13.82
N LYS A 9 32.71 -9.79 -12.80
CA LYS A 9 32.27 -10.04 -11.40
C LYS A 9 31.43 -8.98 -10.74
N VAL A 10 31.03 -7.92 -11.44
CA VAL A 10 30.20 -6.84 -10.85
C VAL A 10 28.73 -6.91 -11.28
N GLN A 11 28.37 -7.75 -12.24
CA GLN A 11 27.02 -7.83 -12.82
C GLN A 11 26.12 -8.93 -12.22
N THR A 12 26.63 -9.80 -11.36
CA THR A 12 25.94 -11.02 -10.93
C THR A 12 25.28 -10.98 -9.56
N ASP A 13 25.37 -9.88 -8.83
CA ASP A 13 24.82 -9.80 -7.47
C ASP A 13 23.35 -9.30 -7.42
N HIS A 14 22.79 -8.88 -8.56
CA HIS A 14 21.40 -8.41 -8.65
C HIS A 14 20.42 -9.41 -9.32
N ASP A 15 20.95 -10.54 -9.82
CA ASP A 15 20.15 -11.55 -10.56
C ASP A 15 19.81 -12.79 -9.71
N ASP A 16 20.21 -12.85 -8.43
CA ASP A 16 19.79 -13.93 -7.54
C ASP A 16 18.37 -13.63 -7.01
N PRO A 17 17.35 -14.43 -7.41
CA PRO A 17 15.98 -14.25 -6.96
C PRO A 17 15.83 -14.25 -5.44
N ALA A 18 16.66 -15.00 -4.71
CA ALA A 18 16.61 -15.08 -3.25
C ALA A 18 17.12 -13.78 -2.60
N LEU A 19 18.20 -13.20 -3.13
CA LEU A 19 18.71 -11.91 -2.67
C LEU A 19 17.73 -10.78 -3.00
N LEU A 20 17.18 -10.79 -4.21
CA LEU A 20 16.17 -9.81 -4.61
C LEU A 20 14.89 -9.92 -3.76
N PHE A 21 14.46 -11.15 -3.44
CA PHE A 21 13.33 -11.37 -2.54
C PHE A 21 13.60 -10.80 -1.13
N THR A 22 14.75 -11.10 -0.58
CA THR A 22 15.16 -10.63 0.75
C THR A 22 15.20 -9.10 0.79
N ALA A 23 15.79 -8.47 -0.23
CA ALA A 23 15.83 -7.03 -0.36
C ALA A 23 14.43 -6.44 -0.50
N ALA A 24 13.56 -7.03 -1.34
CA ALA A 24 12.18 -6.60 -1.52
C ALA A 24 11.36 -6.72 -0.22
N TYR A 25 11.52 -7.82 0.52
CA TYR A 25 10.85 -8.03 1.79
C TYR A 25 11.26 -6.98 2.83
N ASN A 26 12.55 -6.78 3.01
CA ASN A 26 13.09 -5.82 3.99
C ASN A 26 12.67 -4.37 3.69
N ASN A 27 12.58 -4.01 2.40
CA ASN A 27 12.25 -2.64 2.02
C ASN A 27 10.74 -2.38 1.91
N PHE A 28 9.93 -3.37 1.54
CA PHE A 28 8.55 -3.13 1.11
C PHE A 28 7.49 -3.85 1.94
N SER A 29 7.83 -4.74 2.89
CA SER A 29 6.82 -5.41 3.72
C SER A 29 5.99 -4.40 4.54
N GLY A 30 6.64 -3.44 5.21
CA GLY A 30 5.97 -2.37 5.93
C GLY A 30 5.09 -1.46 5.03
N PRO A 31 5.63 -0.92 3.93
CA PRO A 31 4.84 -0.16 2.95
C PRO A 31 3.65 -0.90 2.35
N VAL A 32 3.78 -2.20 2.01
CA VAL A 32 2.66 -3.03 1.51
C VAL A 32 1.60 -3.22 2.58
N PHE A 33 2.01 -3.56 3.80
CA PHE A 33 1.10 -3.65 4.94
C PHE A 33 0.37 -2.31 5.18
N GLY A 34 1.11 -1.21 5.21
CA GLY A 34 0.55 0.14 5.39
C GLY A 34 -0.46 0.51 4.29
N TYR A 35 -0.17 0.15 3.04
CA TYR A 35 -1.09 0.32 1.92
C TYR A 35 -2.39 -0.46 2.12
N LEU A 36 -2.30 -1.77 2.41
CA LEU A 36 -3.47 -2.64 2.61
C LEU A 36 -4.32 -2.17 3.80
N ARG A 37 -3.68 -1.78 4.91
CA ARG A 37 -4.35 -1.21 6.09
C ARG A 37 -5.06 0.11 5.76
N ALA A 38 -4.40 1.02 5.07
CA ALA A 38 -4.98 2.30 4.65
C ALA A 38 -6.17 2.12 3.69
N ARG A 39 -6.22 0.97 3.01
CA ARG A 39 -7.33 0.58 2.14
C ARG A 39 -8.44 -0.18 2.86
N GLY A 40 -8.31 -0.45 4.16
CA GLY A 40 -9.34 -1.10 4.95
C GLY A 40 -9.52 -2.60 4.66
N VAL A 41 -8.41 -3.28 4.34
CA VAL A 41 -8.39 -4.75 4.26
C VAL A 41 -8.49 -5.31 5.67
N ASP A 42 -9.37 -6.30 5.91
CA ASP A 42 -9.66 -6.81 7.26
C ASP A 42 -8.45 -7.48 7.93
N ASP A 43 -7.66 -8.24 7.17
CA ASP A 43 -6.41 -8.85 7.64
C ASP A 43 -5.25 -8.43 6.73
N PRO A 44 -4.70 -7.21 6.93
CA PRO A 44 -3.64 -6.70 6.07
C PRO A 44 -2.34 -7.48 6.22
N GLU A 45 -2.10 -8.14 7.36
CA GLU A 45 -0.91 -8.95 7.60
C GLU A 45 -0.92 -10.22 6.77
N ALA A 46 -2.01 -11.01 6.82
CA ALA A 46 -2.16 -12.21 6.00
C ALA A 46 -2.11 -11.88 4.51
N VAL A 47 -2.77 -10.80 4.07
CA VAL A 47 -2.72 -10.37 2.67
C VAL A 47 -1.33 -9.89 2.26
N THR A 48 -0.56 -9.26 3.16
CA THR A 48 0.84 -8.92 2.89
C THR A 48 1.68 -10.18 2.65
N GLN A 49 1.54 -11.21 3.46
CA GLN A 49 2.21 -12.49 3.26
C GLN A 49 1.84 -13.10 1.89
N ASP A 50 0.56 -13.11 1.55
CA ASP A 50 0.07 -13.60 0.24
C ASP A 50 0.67 -12.82 -0.95
N VAL A 51 0.86 -11.51 -0.80
CA VAL A 51 1.50 -10.67 -1.82
C VAL A 51 2.95 -11.09 -2.06
N PHE A 52 3.72 -11.33 -0.99
CA PHE A 52 5.10 -11.78 -1.11
C PHE A 52 5.23 -13.21 -1.62
N LEU A 53 4.32 -14.11 -1.22
CA LEU A 53 4.25 -15.46 -1.79
C LEU A 53 3.93 -15.43 -3.30
N ALA A 54 3.09 -14.51 -3.75
CA ALA A 54 2.77 -14.34 -5.16
C ALA A 54 3.90 -13.65 -5.97
N LEU A 55 4.75 -12.86 -5.31
CA LEU A 55 5.94 -12.26 -5.92
C LEU A 55 7.01 -13.30 -6.24
N TYR A 56 7.29 -14.21 -5.29
CA TYR A 56 8.44 -15.11 -5.34
C TYR A 56 8.63 -15.84 -6.69
N PRO A 57 7.63 -16.54 -7.26
CA PRO A 57 7.78 -17.25 -8.54
C PRO A 57 7.96 -16.32 -9.76
N LYS A 58 7.80 -15.02 -9.58
CA LYS A 58 7.91 -14.03 -10.67
C LYS A 58 9.30 -13.38 -10.72
N LEU A 59 10.11 -13.57 -9.68
CA LEU A 59 11.43 -12.92 -9.57
C LEU A 59 12.42 -13.40 -10.62
N GLU A 60 12.35 -14.65 -11.07
CA GLU A 60 13.24 -15.18 -12.11
C GLU A 60 13.09 -14.49 -13.46
N THR A 61 11.90 -13.98 -13.77
CA THR A 61 11.59 -13.30 -15.02
C THR A 61 11.45 -11.78 -14.86
N LEU A 62 11.64 -11.30 -13.64
CA LEU A 62 11.44 -9.88 -13.33
C LEU A 62 12.59 -9.04 -13.86
N HIS A 63 12.25 -7.98 -14.59
CA HIS A 63 13.21 -6.98 -15.01
C HIS A 63 13.11 -5.72 -14.14
N GLY A 64 14.22 -4.98 -14.02
CA GLY A 64 14.28 -3.73 -13.26
C GLY A 64 14.63 -3.87 -11.79
N GLY A 65 15.11 -5.05 -11.37
CA GLY A 65 15.65 -5.29 -10.03
C GLY A 65 14.67 -4.91 -8.91
N LEU A 66 15.16 -4.24 -7.87
CA LEU A 66 14.35 -3.88 -6.69
C LEU A 66 13.19 -2.92 -7.03
N GLN A 67 13.38 -2.00 -8.00
CA GLN A 67 12.31 -1.09 -8.42
C GLN A 67 11.20 -1.84 -9.18
N GLY A 68 11.56 -2.78 -10.05
CA GLY A 68 10.60 -3.66 -10.71
C GLY A 68 9.82 -4.50 -9.70
N ALA A 69 10.51 -5.04 -8.67
CA ALA A 69 9.88 -5.77 -7.58
C ALA A 69 8.89 -4.89 -6.80
N LYS A 70 9.23 -3.63 -6.53
CA LYS A 70 8.33 -2.65 -5.90
C LYS A 70 7.03 -2.49 -6.70
N THR A 71 7.14 -2.15 -7.97
CA THR A 71 5.96 -1.93 -8.84
C THR A 71 5.09 -3.19 -8.92
N LEU A 72 5.71 -4.35 -9.06
CA LEU A 72 5.00 -5.64 -9.10
C LEU A 72 4.31 -5.96 -7.77
N LEU A 73 4.97 -5.75 -6.63
CA LEU A 73 4.38 -5.93 -5.30
C LEU A 73 3.09 -5.11 -5.13
N PHE A 74 3.13 -3.82 -5.47
CA PHE A 74 1.96 -2.97 -5.33
C PHE A 74 0.87 -3.28 -6.36
N SER A 75 1.23 -3.77 -7.55
CA SER A 75 0.25 -4.30 -8.51
C SER A 75 -0.46 -5.54 -7.96
N ILE A 76 0.27 -6.46 -7.34
CA ILE A 76 -0.31 -7.66 -6.70
C ILE A 76 -1.16 -7.24 -5.49
N ALA A 77 -0.67 -6.35 -4.63
CA ALA A 77 -1.41 -5.85 -3.47
C ALA A 77 -2.72 -5.18 -3.87
N HIS A 78 -2.69 -4.35 -4.93
CA HIS A 78 -3.89 -3.74 -5.49
C HIS A 78 -4.90 -4.78 -5.98
N ALA A 79 -4.45 -5.78 -6.73
CA ALA A 79 -5.32 -6.86 -7.20
C ALA A 79 -5.96 -7.63 -6.04
N ARG A 80 -5.18 -7.97 -5.00
CA ARG A 80 -5.69 -8.64 -3.79
C ARG A 80 -6.71 -7.78 -3.05
N MET A 81 -6.46 -6.49 -2.91
CA MET A 81 -7.38 -5.54 -2.30
C MET A 81 -8.70 -5.45 -3.10
N VAL A 82 -8.66 -5.35 -4.42
CA VAL A 82 -9.86 -5.34 -5.27
C VAL A 82 -10.65 -6.63 -5.12
N ASP A 83 -9.99 -7.78 -5.09
CA ASP A 83 -10.64 -9.09 -4.91
C ASP A 83 -11.27 -9.22 -3.52
N HIS A 84 -10.63 -8.66 -2.48
CA HIS A 84 -11.18 -8.61 -1.13
C HIS A 84 -12.52 -7.85 -1.10
N TYR A 85 -12.59 -6.66 -1.70
CA TYR A 85 -13.83 -5.89 -1.79
C TYR A 85 -14.92 -6.60 -2.60
N ARG A 86 -14.57 -7.18 -3.74
CA ARG A 86 -15.52 -7.94 -4.56
C ARG A 86 -16.13 -9.14 -3.83
N ARG A 87 -15.35 -9.79 -2.96
CA ARG A 87 -15.86 -10.90 -2.13
C ARG A 87 -16.82 -10.40 -1.08
N ARG A 88 -16.52 -9.27 -0.41
CA ARG A 88 -17.42 -8.66 0.57
C ARG A 88 -18.75 -8.24 -0.04
N GLU A 89 -18.74 -7.64 -1.21
CA GLU A 89 -19.97 -7.25 -1.93
C GLU A 89 -20.85 -8.45 -2.33
N ARG A 90 -20.27 -9.64 -2.48
CA ARG A 90 -20.99 -10.87 -2.87
C ARG A 90 -21.53 -11.68 -1.70
N ILE A 91 -21.06 -11.43 -0.49
CA ILE A 91 -21.60 -12.06 0.72
C ILE A 91 -22.84 -11.27 1.10
N PRO A 92 -24.07 -11.85 1.04
CA PRO A 92 -25.26 -11.20 1.61
C PRO A 92 -24.97 -10.91 3.09
N GLU A 93 -25.37 -9.71 3.58
CA GLU A 93 -25.24 -9.39 5.00
C GLU A 93 -25.77 -10.57 5.83
N PRO A 94 -24.97 -11.15 6.73
CA PRO A 94 -25.49 -12.13 7.67
C PRO A 94 -26.54 -11.42 8.51
N THR A 95 -27.72 -11.99 8.58
CA THR A 95 -28.76 -11.60 9.55
C THR A 95 -28.11 -11.44 10.92
N PRO A 96 -28.43 -10.41 11.72
CA PRO A 96 -27.75 -10.13 12.96
C PRO A 96 -27.97 -11.26 13.95
N TYR A 97 -26.97 -12.11 14.12
CA TYR A 97 -26.87 -13.06 15.22
C TYR A 97 -25.55 -12.80 15.93
N ASP A 98 -25.66 -12.25 17.11
CA ASP A 98 -24.67 -12.05 18.16
C ASP A 98 -23.21 -11.78 17.72
N ALA A 99 -22.88 -10.51 17.76
CA ALA A 99 -21.53 -10.01 17.62
C ALA A 99 -20.97 -9.63 19.01
N ASP A 100 -20.40 -10.59 19.69
CA ASP A 100 -19.39 -10.33 20.72
C ASP A 100 -18.02 -10.82 20.22
N LEU A 101 -17.52 -10.20 19.15
CA LEU A 101 -16.12 -10.26 18.75
C LEU A 101 -15.77 -8.95 18.03
N ASP A 102 -15.80 -7.87 18.79
CA ASP A 102 -15.15 -6.61 18.44
C ASP A 102 -13.63 -6.78 18.60
N SER A 103 -13.00 -7.54 17.72
CA SER A 103 -11.55 -7.53 17.59
C SER A 103 -11.12 -6.40 16.65
N ARG A 104 -11.47 -5.17 17.00
CA ARG A 104 -10.64 -4.03 16.66
C ARG A 104 -9.37 -4.19 17.46
N SER A 105 -8.37 -4.81 16.85
CA SER A 105 -7.01 -4.81 17.36
C SER A 105 -6.61 -3.37 17.62
N ALA A 106 -6.54 -2.98 18.88
CA ALA A 106 -6.05 -1.66 19.24
C ALA A 106 -4.63 -1.52 18.69
N PRO A 107 -4.30 -0.42 17.99
CA PRO A 107 -2.96 -0.23 17.45
C PRO A 107 -1.94 -0.32 18.57
N SER A 108 -0.84 -1.06 18.34
CA SER A 108 0.24 -1.16 19.32
C SER A 108 0.87 0.22 19.57
N ALA A 109 1.49 0.41 20.73
CA ALA A 109 2.12 1.68 21.11
C ALA A 109 3.23 2.10 20.11
N GLU A 110 3.85 1.15 19.38
CA GLU A 110 4.82 1.41 18.31
C GLU A 110 4.15 1.97 17.04
N GLU A 111 2.92 1.59 16.73
CA GLU A 111 2.14 2.11 15.60
C GLU A 111 1.75 3.58 15.80
N GLN A 112 1.68 4.06 17.03
CA GLN A 112 1.39 5.47 17.35
C GLN A 112 2.57 6.41 17.06
N ALA A 113 3.79 5.89 16.91
CA ALA A 113 5.00 6.69 16.72
C ALA A 113 5.28 7.04 15.23
N VAL A 114 4.69 6.36 14.25
CA VAL A 114 5.06 6.48 12.82
C VAL A 114 3.96 7.10 11.93
N GLY A 115 2.91 7.64 12.49
CA GLY A 115 1.87 8.29 11.68
C GLY A 115 0.51 8.12 12.36
N GLY A 116 0.23 9.07 13.19
CA GLY A 116 -0.85 9.02 14.14
C GLY A 116 -2.18 8.49 13.62
N ILE A 117 -2.90 7.86 14.51
CA ILE A 117 -4.29 7.40 14.42
C ILE A 117 -5.19 8.35 13.60
N GLY A 118 -4.87 9.65 13.57
CA GLY A 118 -5.58 10.64 12.78
C GLY A 118 -5.46 10.53 11.26
N ALA A 119 -4.38 9.96 10.70
CA ALA A 119 -4.21 9.89 9.26
C ALA A 119 -5.10 8.81 8.62
N THR A 120 -5.18 7.63 9.24
CA THR A 120 -6.04 6.54 8.79
C THR A 120 -7.51 6.93 8.87
N GLU A 121 -7.95 7.50 10.02
CA GLU A 121 -9.31 8.00 10.19
C GLU A 121 -9.68 9.13 9.22
N LEU A 122 -8.72 9.98 8.84
CA LEU A 122 -8.95 11.03 7.84
C LEU A 122 -9.12 10.45 6.43
N MET A 123 -8.51 9.28 6.17
CA MET A 123 -8.61 8.60 4.88
C MET A 123 -9.87 7.74 4.76
N GLU A 124 -10.41 7.18 5.84
CA GLU A 124 -11.56 6.27 5.82
C GLU A 124 -12.79 6.84 5.12
N ASP A 125 -13.08 8.11 5.33
CA ASP A 125 -14.23 8.78 4.73
C ASP A 125 -13.95 9.41 3.36
N LEU A 126 -12.79 9.24 2.77
CA LEU A 126 -12.51 9.74 1.43
C LEU A 126 -13.15 8.83 0.37
N ALA A 127 -13.50 9.40 -0.77
CA ALA A 127 -13.93 8.62 -1.93
C ALA A 127 -12.86 7.57 -2.30
N TYR A 128 -13.30 6.41 -2.82
CA TYR A 128 -12.45 5.27 -3.14
C TYR A 128 -11.19 5.67 -3.93
N ASP A 129 -11.34 6.39 -5.05
CA ASP A 129 -10.22 6.82 -5.90
C ASP A 129 -9.26 7.78 -5.17
N TYR A 130 -9.75 8.58 -4.22
CA TYR A 130 -8.91 9.48 -3.43
C TYR A 130 -8.05 8.72 -2.43
N ARG A 131 -8.64 7.71 -1.76
CA ARG A 131 -7.88 6.81 -0.87
C ARG A 131 -6.82 6.06 -1.65
N GLU A 132 -7.18 5.54 -2.83
CA GLU A 132 -6.28 4.78 -3.68
C GLU A 132 -5.06 5.60 -4.10
N VAL A 133 -5.29 6.77 -4.69
CA VAL A 133 -4.17 7.60 -5.16
C VAL A 133 -3.27 8.05 -4.00
N LEU A 134 -3.83 8.35 -2.83
CA LEU A 134 -3.02 8.73 -1.66
C LEU A 134 -2.25 7.54 -1.10
N ALA A 135 -2.85 6.36 -1.02
CA ALA A 135 -2.17 5.16 -0.55
C ALA A 135 -0.99 4.79 -1.46
N LEU A 136 -1.17 4.83 -2.78
CA LEU A 136 -0.10 4.53 -3.73
C LEU A 136 0.99 5.62 -3.78
N ARG A 137 0.59 6.90 -3.75
CA ARG A 137 1.51 8.03 -3.89
C ARG A 137 2.23 8.42 -2.61
N VAL A 138 1.58 8.26 -1.45
CA VAL A 138 2.10 8.75 -0.16
C VAL A 138 2.60 7.60 0.71
N VAL A 139 1.83 6.51 0.82
CA VAL A 139 2.24 5.37 1.67
C VAL A 139 3.24 4.48 0.94
N ALA A 140 2.95 4.14 -0.32
CA ALA A 140 3.80 3.27 -1.14
C ALA A 140 4.94 4.03 -1.84
N ASP A 141 4.91 5.36 -1.86
CA ASP A 141 5.89 6.21 -2.55
C ASP A 141 6.14 5.79 -4.00
N LEU A 142 5.05 5.49 -4.74
CA LEU A 142 5.12 5.18 -6.16
C LEU A 142 5.13 6.44 -7.00
N SER A 143 5.78 6.39 -8.16
CA SER A 143 5.75 7.48 -9.15
C SER A 143 4.33 7.69 -9.71
N VAL A 144 4.10 8.82 -10.36
CA VAL A 144 2.82 9.08 -11.06
C VAL A 144 2.57 8.03 -12.14
N GLU A 145 3.62 7.60 -12.81
CA GLU A 145 3.58 6.62 -13.89
C GLU A 145 3.18 5.25 -13.38
N GLU A 146 3.87 4.73 -12.35
CA GLU A 146 3.55 3.47 -11.68
C GLU A 146 2.13 3.48 -11.11
N THR A 147 1.73 4.59 -10.48
CA THR A 147 0.37 4.75 -9.95
C THR A 147 -0.67 4.73 -11.06
N ALA A 148 -0.38 5.35 -12.21
CA ALA A 148 -1.27 5.37 -13.36
C ALA A 148 -1.46 3.97 -13.93
N GLU A 149 -0.39 3.20 -14.04
CA GLU A 149 -0.42 1.81 -14.48
C GLU A 149 -1.28 0.95 -13.54
N ILE A 150 -1.03 0.99 -12.24
CA ILE A 150 -1.77 0.21 -11.23
C ILE A 150 -3.26 0.58 -11.21
N MET A 151 -3.59 1.87 -11.27
CA MET A 151 -4.98 2.35 -11.25
C MET A 151 -5.69 2.22 -12.60
N GLY A 152 -5.01 1.85 -13.68
CA GLY A 152 -5.55 1.84 -15.05
C GLY A 152 -6.02 3.23 -15.50
N LYS A 153 -5.31 4.29 -15.11
CA LYS A 153 -5.67 5.69 -15.40
C LYS A 153 -4.52 6.39 -16.14
N SER A 154 -4.81 7.52 -16.78
CA SER A 154 -3.74 8.35 -17.36
C SER A 154 -2.96 9.08 -16.25
N GLN A 155 -1.69 9.41 -16.51
CA GLN A 155 -0.86 10.21 -15.59
C GLN A 155 -1.50 11.56 -15.25
N GLY A 156 -2.16 12.20 -16.24
CA GLY A 156 -2.91 13.43 -16.02
C GLY A 156 -4.07 13.26 -15.02
N ALA A 157 -4.82 12.16 -15.13
CA ALA A 157 -5.89 11.82 -14.21
C ALA A 157 -5.36 11.56 -12.80
N VAL A 158 -4.24 10.84 -12.66
CA VAL A 158 -3.59 10.60 -11.36
C VAL A 158 -3.15 11.90 -10.69
N LYS A 159 -2.51 12.83 -11.43
CA LYS A 159 -2.13 14.15 -10.91
C LYS A 159 -3.34 14.94 -10.40
N GLN A 160 -4.43 14.92 -11.16
CA GLN A 160 -5.67 15.61 -10.77
C GLN A 160 -6.33 14.96 -9.55
N LEU A 161 -6.40 13.62 -9.51
CA LEU A 161 -6.91 12.86 -8.38
C LEU A 161 -6.11 13.16 -7.11
N GLN A 162 -4.78 13.10 -7.18
CA GLN A 162 -3.91 13.39 -6.06
C GLN A 162 -4.15 14.80 -5.51
N ARG A 163 -4.23 15.81 -6.39
CA ARG A 163 -4.51 17.19 -5.98
C ARG A 163 -5.86 17.32 -5.28
N ARG A 164 -6.91 16.70 -5.84
CA ARG A 164 -8.26 16.73 -5.25
C ARG A 164 -8.31 15.97 -3.91
N ALA A 165 -7.66 14.82 -3.84
CA ALA A 165 -7.57 14.02 -2.63
C ALA A 165 -6.84 14.76 -1.49
N LEU A 166 -5.70 15.40 -1.77
CA LEU A 166 -4.99 16.22 -0.78
C LEU A 166 -5.81 17.42 -0.31
N ASN A 167 -6.57 18.07 -1.20
CA ASN A 167 -7.46 19.16 -0.82
C ASN A 167 -8.62 18.67 0.06
N ALA A 168 -9.20 17.50 -0.23
CA ALA A 168 -10.24 16.88 0.59
C ALA A 168 -9.69 16.52 1.98
N LEU A 169 -8.51 15.93 2.04
CA LEU A 169 -7.83 15.58 3.29
C LEU A 169 -7.56 16.83 4.15
N ARG A 170 -7.05 17.91 3.53
CA ARG A 170 -6.79 19.19 4.22
C ARG A 170 -8.09 19.78 4.81
N LYS A 171 -9.18 19.82 4.06
CA LYS A 171 -10.46 20.31 4.55
C LYS A 171 -10.95 19.52 5.76
N LYS A 172 -10.84 18.19 5.73
CA LYS A 172 -11.19 17.33 6.87
C LYS A 172 -10.32 17.56 8.09
N ALA A 173 -9.00 17.67 7.91
CA ALA A 173 -8.08 17.94 8.99
C ALA A 173 -8.39 19.27 9.70
N LEU A 174 -8.67 20.32 8.94
CA LEU A 174 -9.07 21.62 9.49
C LEU A 174 -10.41 21.56 10.22
N GLY A 175 -11.41 20.83 9.69
CA GLY A 175 -12.71 20.62 10.34
C GLY A 175 -12.59 19.89 11.67
N LYS A 176 -11.79 18.80 11.74
CA LYS A 176 -11.52 18.07 13.01
C LYS A 176 -10.79 18.94 14.04
N GLN A 177 -9.85 19.78 13.61
CA GLN A 177 -9.15 20.72 14.51
C GLN A 177 -10.10 21.80 15.08
N ALA A 178 -11.01 22.32 14.26
CA ALA A 178 -11.99 23.31 14.72
C ALA A 178 -12.94 22.70 15.77
N LEU A 179 -13.40 21.47 15.57
CA LEU A 179 -14.25 20.75 16.53
C LEU A 179 -13.55 20.49 17.87
N ARG A 180 -12.27 20.11 17.83
CA ARG A 180 -11.47 19.90 19.07
C ARG A 180 -11.28 21.18 19.88
N ARG A 181 -11.15 22.32 19.21
CA ARG A 181 -11.00 23.63 19.87
C ARG A 181 -12.29 24.13 20.53
N ASN A 182 -13.44 23.77 19.97
CA ASN A 182 -14.76 24.21 20.49
C ASN A 182 -15.34 23.25 21.53
N GLY A 183 -14.79 22.03 21.69
CA GLY A 183 -15.23 21.05 22.67
C GLY A 183 -14.49 21.10 24.01
N THR A 184 -13.60 22.07 24.25
CA THR A 184 -12.80 22.24 25.47
C THR A 184 -13.20 23.52 26.23
N SER A 185 -14.48 23.87 26.22
CA SER A 185 -15.04 24.94 27.06
C SER A 185 -16.06 24.39 28.02
#